data_201c51d0332532b56b1357076e158ff5
#
_entry.id   201c51d0332532b56b1357076e158ff5
#
_cell.length_a   1.000
_cell.length_b   1.000
_cell.length_c   1.000
_cell.angle_alpha   90.00
_cell.angle_beta   90.00
_cell.angle_gamma   90.00
#
_symmetry.space_group_name_H-M   'P 1'
#
loop_
_entity.id
_entity.type
_entity.pdbx_description
1 polymer ?
#
loop_
_entity_poly.entity_id
_entity_poly.type
_entity_poly.pdbx_seq_one_letter_code
_entity_poly.pdbx_strand_id
1 'polypeptide(L)'
;MIGALVKMDDSDVINFLLSTEIIPLCLRIMETGSELSKTVATFIVQKILLDDLGLSYICATYERFYAVSTVLSNMVAQLMEQPSQRLLKHIIRCYLRLSDNARSREALRQCLPQAFRDGTVAVYLKDRDITTKRWLQQLLATVEGNSQQVI
;
A
#
# COMPACT_ATOMS: atom_id res chain seq x y z
N MET A 1 15.36 -25.26 -3.79
CA MET A 1 14.01 -25.11 -4.32
C MET A 1 13.46 -23.71 -4.13
N ILE A 2 13.43 -23.23 -2.91
CA ILE A 2 12.96 -21.86 -2.66
C ILE A 2 13.83 -20.84 -3.39
N GLY A 3 15.13 -21.06 -3.42
CA GLY A 3 16.03 -20.19 -4.14
C GLY A 3 15.74 -20.13 -5.64
N ALA A 4 15.32 -21.26 -6.23
CA ALA A 4 14.95 -21.29 -7.64
C ALA A 4 13.70 -20.47 -7.90
N LEU A 5 12.72 -20.52 -6.97
CA LEU A 5 11.50 -19.74 -7.09
C LEU A 5 11.81 -18.24 -7.02
N VAL A 6 12.73 -17.86 -6.14
CA VAL A 6 13.11 -16.46 -6.00
C VAL A 6 13.74 -15.94 -7.29
N LYS A 7 14.42 -16.81 -8.03
CA LYS A 7 15.06 -16.43 -9.28
C LYS A 7 14.13 -16.50 -10.48
N MET A 8 12.91 -17.00 -10.31
CA MET A 8 11.95 -16.99 -11.40
C MET A 8 11.55 -15.54 -11.72
N ASP A 9 11.03 -15.39 -12.91
CA ASP A 9 10.48 -14.10 -13.33
C ASP A 9 9.43 -13.67 -12.30
N ASP A 10 9.58 -12.46 -11.78
CA ASP A 10 8.65 -11.93 -10.79
C ASP A 10 7.21 -11.96 -11.31
N SER A 11 7.02 -11.73 -12.61
CA SER A 11 5.68 -11.77 -13.20
C SER A 11 5.04 -13.13 -13.09
N ASP A 12 5.82 -14.22 -13.20
CA ASP A 12 5.30 -15.58 -13.06
C ASP A 12 4.85 -15.82 -11.62
N VAL A 13 5.63 -15.36 -10.66
CA VAL A 13 5.27 -15.50 -9.24
C VAL A 13 4.00 -14.71 -8.97
N ILE A 14 3.93 -13.49 -9.45
CA ILE A 14 2.75 -12.64 -9.26
C ILE A 14 1.52 -13.28 -9.90
N ASN A 15 1.65 -13.79 -11.13
CA ASN A 15 0.58 -14.49 -11.79
C ASN A 15 0.04 -15.64 -10.96
N PHE A 16 0.94 -16.43 -10.38
CA PHE A 16 0.55 -17.53 -9.51
C PHE A 16 -0.21 -17.03 -8.30
N LEU A 17 0.29 -15.97 -7.65
CA LEU A 17 -0.36 -15.41 -6.48
C LEU A 17 -1.75 -14.85 -6.81
N LEU A 18 -1.90 -14.26 -7.98
CA LEU A 18 -3.19 -13.72 -8.39
C LEU A 18 -4.19 -14.81 -8.77
N SER A 19 -3.71 -15.98 -9.19
CA SER A 19 -4.60 -17.11 -9.53
C SER A 19 -5.09 -17.83 -8.28
N THR A 20 -4.50 -17.56 -7.13
CA THR A 20 -4.97 -18.10 -5.84
C THR A 20 -5.74 -17.00 -5.14
N GLU A 21 -6.36 -17.29 -4.00
CA GLU A 21 -7.08 -16.29 -3.23
C GLU A 21 -6.17 -15.67 -2.16
N ILE A 22 -4.93 -15.35 -2.55
CA ILE A 22 -3.96 -14.82 -1.60
C ILE A 22 -4.31 -13.40 -1.16
N ILE A 23 -4.84 -12.57 -2.07
CA ILE A 23 -5.15 -11.18 -1.73
C ILE A 23 -6.24 -11.09 -0.66
N PRO A 24 -7.39 -11.74 -0.81
CA PRO A 24 -8.41 -11.70 0.26
C PRO A 24 -7.87 -12.23 1.59
N LEU A 25 -7.05 -13.27 1.54
CA LEU A 25 -6.45 -13.83 2.74
C LEU A 25 -5.52 -12.82 3.41
N CYS A 26 -4.67 -12.16 2.63
CA CYS A 26 -3.76 -11.15 3.17
C CYS A 26 -4.53 -9.99 3.78
N LEU A 27 -5.59 -9.54 3.13
CA LEU A 27 -6.39 -8.44 3.64
C LEU A 27 -7.02 -8.79 4.98
N ARG A 28 -7.49 -10.03 5.13
CA ARG A 28 -8.04 -10.48 6.41
C ARG A 28 -6.98 -10.47 7.50
N ILE A 29 -5.78 -10.96 7.20
CA ILE A 29 -4.69 -10.97 8.17
C ILE A 29 -4.29 -9.54 8.53
N MET A 30 -4.28 -8.65 7.57
CA MET A 30 -3.94 -7.24 7.82
C MET A 30 -4.93 -6.58 8.77
N GLU A 31 -6.17 -7.04 8.80
CA GLU A 31 -7.17 -6.48 9.71
C GLU A 31 -7.17 -7.14 11.08
N THR A 32 -6.93 -8.44 11.15
CA THR A 32 -7.18 -9.21 12.38
C THR A 32 -5.95 -9.90 12.95
N GLY A 33 -4.84 -9.92 12.25
CA GLY A 33 -3.65 -10.63 12.68
C GLY A 33 -2.84 -9.91 13.74
N SER A 34 -1.80 -10.58 14.23
CA SER A 34 -0.81 -9.95 15.10
C SER A 34 0.00 -8.94 14.31
N GLU A 35 0.80 -8.13 15.01
CA GLU A 35 1.65 -7.16 14.33
C GLU A 35 2.57 -7.84 13.31
N LEU A 36 3.18 -8.97 13.69
CA LEU A 36 4.06 -9.69 12.79
C LEU A 36 3.31 -10.21 11.57
N SER A 37 2.13 -10.81 11.79
CA SER A 37 1.33 -11.34 10.69
C SER A 37 0.87 -10.21 9.76
N LYS A 38 0.46 -9.08 10.34
CA LYS A 38 0.06 -7.92 9.54
C LYS A 38 1.22 -7.40 8.69
N THR A 39 2.42 -7.37 9.27
CA THR A 39 3.60 -6.90 8.55
C THR A 39 3.89 -7.79 7.35
N VAL A 40 3.86 -9.10 7.56
CA VAL A 40 4.12 -10.06 6.48
C VAL A 40 3.06 -9.94 5.38
N ALA A 41 1.78 -9.91 5.77
CA ALA A 41 0.69 -9.82 4.80
C ALA A 41 0.77 -8.51 4.01
N THR A 42 1.07 -7.41 4.69
CA THR A 42 1.20 -6.11 4.02
C THR A 42 2.37 -6.12 3.05
N PHE A 43 3.47 -6.75 3.44
CA PHE A 43 4.62 -6.89 2.56
C PHE A 43 4.27 -7.67 1.30
N ILE A 44 3.49 -8.74 1.43
CA ILE A 44 3.05 -9.54 0.28
C ILE A 44 2.21 -8.67 -0.66
N VAL A 45 1.25 -7.93 -0.12
CA VAL A 45 0.44 -7.03 -0.93
C VAL A 45 1.31 -5.98 -1.61
N GLN A 46 2.29 -5.44 -0.89
CA GLN A 46 3.23 -4.49 -1.46
C GLN A 46 3.98 -5.08 -2.65
N LYS A 47 4.47 -6.31 -2.52
CA LYS A 47 5.18 -6.98 -3.62
C LYS A 47 4.28 -7.18 -4.83
N ILE A 48 3.03 -7.53 -4.59
CA ILE A 48 2.06 -7.69 -5.67
C ILE A 48 1.84 -6.34 -6.37
N LEU A 49 1.67 -5.28 -5.60
CA LEU A 49 1.44 -3.95 -6.17
C LEU A 49 2.64 -3.41 -6.93
N LEU A 50 3.86 -3.77 -6.52
CA LEU A 50 5.07 -3.30 -7.20
C LEU A 50 5.21 -3.88 -8.60
N ASP A 51 4.60 -5.01 -8.86
CA ASP A 51 4.57 -5.60 -10.20
C ASP A 51 3.45 -4.95 -11.00
N ASP A 52 3.72 -4.63 -12.27
CA ASP A 52 2.73 -3.97 -13.12
C ASP A 52 1.47 -4.80 -13.28
N LEU A 53 1.63 -6.11 -13.41
CA LEU A 53 0.49 -7.01 -13.53
C LEU A 53 -0.35 -7.01 -12.26
N GLY A 54 0.30 -7.05 -11.10
CA GLY A 54 -0.39 -7.01 -9.81
C GLY A 54 -1.14 -5.70 -9.60
N LEU A 55 -0.50 -4.59 -9.94
CA LEU A 55 -1.15 -3.29 -9.84
C LEU A 55 -2.38 -3.22 -10.75
N SER A 56 -2.23 -3.66 -11.99
CA SER A 56 -3.34 -3.68 -12.94
C SER A 56 -4.49 -4.56 -12.43
N TYR A 57 -4.16 -5.71 -11.85
CA TYR A 57 -5.17 -6.61 -11.32
C TYR A 57 -5.98 -5.95 -10.21
N ILE A 58 -5.31 -5.32 -9.27
CA ILE A 58 -5.99 -4.69 -8.13
C ILE A 58 -6.80 -3.48 -8.58
N CYS A 59 -6.27 -2.72 -9.53
CA CYS A 59 -6.95 -1.52 -10.01
C CYS A 59 -7.97 -1.79 -11.12
N ALA A 60 -8.09 -3.05 -11.57
CA ALA A 60 -8.99 -3.41 -12.66
C ALA A 60 -10.46 -3.22 -12.30
N THR A 61 -10.81 -3.41 -11.03
CA THR A 61 -12.16 -3.19 -10.56
C THR A 61 -12.12 -2.28 -9.34
N TYR A 62 -13.18 -1.49 -9.18
CA TYR A 62 -13.30 -0.63 -8.04
C TYR A 62 -13.36 -1.44 -6.74
N GLU A 63 -14.03 -2.60 -6.79
CA GLU A 63 -14.17 -3.44 -5.60
C GLU A 63 -12.83 -3.89 -5.05
N ARG A 64 -11.92 -4.32 -5.92
CA ARG A 64 -10.58 -4.75 -5.48
C ARG A 64 -9.80 -3.58 -4.90
N PHE A 65 -9.80 -2.47 -5.61
CA PHE A 65 -9.12 -1.28 -5.12
C PHE A 65 -9.70 -0.83 -3.78
N TYR A 66 -11.02 -0.79 -3.69
CA TYR A 66 -11.68 -0.33 -2.47
C TYR A 66 -11.36 -1.23 -1.28
N ALA A 67 -11.35 -2.54 -1.50
CA ALA A 67 -11.00 -3.49 -0.44
C ALA A 67 -9.59 -3.24 0.09
N VAL A 68 -8.63 -3.07 -0.80
CA VAL A 68 -7.24 -2.83 -0.39
C VAL A 68 -7.12 -1.50 0.32
N SER A 69 -7.68 -0.43 -0.23
CA SER A 69 -7.55 0.89 0.36
C SER A 69 -8.26 1.00 1.70
N THR A 70 -9.39 0.32 1.86
CA THR A 70 -10.11 0.33 3.13
C THR A 70 -9.29 -0.35 4.22
N VAL A 71 -8.71 -1.50 3.91
CA VAL A 71 -7.88 -2.21 4.89
C VAL A 71 -6.66 -1.37 5.26
N LEU A 72 -5.99 -0.77 4.28
CA LEU A 72 -4.84 0.09 4.55
C LEU A 72 -5.23 1.28 5.43
N SER A 73 -6.37 1.88 5.16
CA SER A 73 -6.86 3.02 5.95
C SER A 73 -7.14 2.61 7.39
N ASN A 74 -7.77 1.45 7.59
CA ASN A 74 -8.03 0.93 8.93
C ASN A 74 -6.73 0.67 9.68
N MET A 75 -5.71 0.16 8.99
CA MET A 75 -4.42 -0.08 9.61
C MET A 75 -3.74 1.22 10.03
N VAL A 76 -3.87 2.27 9.23
CA VAL A 76 -3.33 3.58 9.62
C VAL A 76 -3.99 4.07 10.90
N ALA A 77 -5.31 3.92 11.01
CA ALA A 77 -6.03 4.32 12.20
C ALA A 77 -5.53 3.54 13.44
N GLN A 78 -5.31 2.24 13.28
CA GLN A 78 -4.79 1.42 14.38
C GLN A 78 -3.38 1.84 14.78
N LEU A 79 -2.57 2.25 13.82
CA LEU A 79 -1.19 2.66 14.09
C LEU A 79 -1.11 3.97 14.87
N MET A 80 -2.14 4.77 14.83
CA MET A 80 -2.18 5.98 15.66
C MET A 80 -2.29 5.61 17.14
N GLU A 81 -2.84 4.45 17.45
CA GLU A 81 -2.95 3.95 18.82
C GLU A 81 -1.79 3.05 19.20
N GLN A 82 -1.36 2.20 18.28
CA GLN A 82 -0.25 1.26 18.52
C GLN A 82 0.78 1.42 17.40
N PRO A 83 1.71 2.36 17.56
CA PRO A 83 2.65 2.69 16.49
C PRO A 83 3.58 1.54 16.11
N SER A 84 3.81 1.39 14.81
CA SER A 84 4.79 0.48 14.25
C SER A 84 5.37 1.12 12.99
N GLN A 85 6.61 1.56 13.06
CA GLN A 85 7.23 2.21 11.92
C GLN A 85 7.42 1.26 10.74
N ARG A 86 7.74 0.01 11.04
CA ARG A 86 7.91 -1.00 9.99
C ARG A 86 6.63 -1.19 9.20
N LEU A 87 5.53 -1.35 9.90
CA LEU A 87 4.23 -1.54 9.26
C LEU A 87 3.82 -0.30 8.50
N LEU A 88 4.00 0.87 9.10
CA LEU A 88 3.67 2.14 8.46
C LEU A 88 4.43 2.32 7.15
N LYS A 89 5.70 1.96 7.13
CA LYS A 89 6.52 2.03 5.93
C LYS A 89 5.91 1.23 4.78
N HIS A 90 5.51 0.00 5.07
CA HIS A 90 4.90 -0.85 4.05
C HIS A 90 3.56 -0.29 3.59
N ILE A 91 2.76 0.26 4.50
CA ILE A 91 1.47 0.85 4.16
C ILE A 91 1.65 2.04 3.23
N ILE A 92 2.57 2.93 3.55
CA ILE A 92 2.84 4.10 2.72
C ILE A 92 3.32 3.66 1.34
N ARG A 93 4.16 2.65 1.27
CA ARG A 93 4.65 2.15 -0.01
C ARG A 93 3.51 1.59 -0.86
N CYS A 94 2.56 0.90 -0.23
CA CYS A 94 1.39 0.40 -0.94
C CYS A 94 0.56 1.54 -1.53
N TYR A 95 0.30 2.58 -0.74
CA TYR A 95 -0.44 3.74 -1.24
C TYR A 95 0.31 4.44 -2.36
N LEU A 96 1.61 4.59 -2.22
CA LEU A 96 2.43 5.24 -3.24
C LEU A 96 2.32 4.49 -4.57
N ARG A 97 2.36 3.17 -4.50
CA ARG A 97 2.23 2.37 -5.72
C ARG A 97 0.82 2.47 -6.31
N LEU A 98 -0.21 2.48 -5.47
CA LEU A 98 -1.57 2.68 -5.94
C LEU A 98 -1.73 4.01 -6.68
N SER A 99 -1.01 5.03 -6.24
CA SER A 99 -1.08 6.35 -6.87
C SER A 99 -0.46 6.39 -8.26
N ASP A 100 0.27 5.35 -8.65
CA ASP A 100 0.81 5.26 -10.02
C ASP A 100 -0.29 4.95 -11.04
N ASN A 101 -1.41 4.38 -10.60
CA ASN A 101 -2.54 4.09 -11.47
C ASN A 101 -3.47 5.30 -11.48
N ALA A 102 -3.83 5.79 -12.67
CA ALA A 102 -4.60 7.02 -12.79
C ALA A 102 -5.97 6.93 -12.12
N ARG A 103 -6.67 5.81 -12.27
CA ARG A 103 -7.97 5.62 -11.63
C ARG A 103 -7.86 5.60 -10.12
N SER A 104 -6.87 4.86 -9.62
CA SER A 104 -6.66 4.75 -8.19
C SER A 104 -6.24 6.09 -7.60
N ARG A 105 -5.42 6.84 -8.33
CA ARG A 105 -4.99 8.17 -7.90
C ARG A 105 -6.19 9.09 -7.69
N GLU A 106 -7.12 9.06 -8.63
CA GLU A 106 -8.33 9.87 -8.53
C GLU A 106 -9.16 9.49 -7.31
N ALA A 107 -9.32 8.18 -7.09
CA ALA A 107 -10.05 7.69 -5.93
C ALA A 107 -9.34 8.03 -4.62
N LEU A 108 -8.01 8.00 -4.60
CA LEU A 108 -7.23 8.30 -3.40
C LEU A 108 -7.40 9.75 -2.93
N ARG A 109 -7.73 10.65 -3.84
CA ARG A 109 -7.99 12.04 -3.44
C ARG A 109 -9.09 12.12 -2.41
N GLN A 110 -10.05 11.20 -2.47
CA GLN A 110 -11.20 11.21 -1.58
C GLN A 110 -11.05 10.27 -0.40
N CYS A 111 -10.30 9.19 -0.55
CA CYS A 111 -10.25 8.15 0.47
C CYS A 111 -8.90 8.02 1.17
N LEU A 112 -7.92 8.87 0.84
CA LEU A 112 -6.62 8.82 1.51
C LEU A 112 -6.80 9.20 2.98
N PRO A 113 -6.17 8.45 3.93
CA PRO A 113 -6.34 8.76 5.35
C PRO A 113 -6.00 10.21 5.69
N GLN A 114 -6.85 10.80 6.50
CA GLN A 114 -6.63 12.19 6.93
C GLN A 114 -5.31 12.35 7.68
N ALA A 115 -4.88 11.31 8.40
CA ALA A 115 -3.62 11.35 9.14
C ALA A 115 -2.42 11.62 8.23
N PHE A 116 -2.50 11.27 6.94
CA PHE A 116 -1.45 11.59 6.00
C PHE A 116 -1.44 13.07 5.63
N ARG A 117 -2.61 13.70 5.62
CA ARG A 117 -2.76 15.08 5.17
C ARG A 117 -2.58 16.11 6.28
N ASP A 118 -2.97 15.77 7.50
CA ASP A 118 -2.96 16.72 8.61
C ASP A 118 -1.63 16.76 9.36
N GLY A 119 -0.63 16.00 8.89
CA GLY A 119 0.68 16.03 9.48
C GLY A 119 0.88 15.02 10.61
N THR A 120 -0.14 14.28 11.02
CA THR A 120 -0.03 13.32 12.10
C THR A 120 1.05 12.27 11.81
N VAL A 121 0.99 11.67 10.63
CA VAL A 121 1.96 10.65 10.23
C VAL A 121 3.33 11.27 10.02
N ALA A 122 3.39 12.46 9.44
CA ALA A 122 4.67 13.15 9.21
C ALA A 122 5.39 13.43 10.52
N VAL A 123 4.67 13.87 11.53
CA VAL A 123 5.23 14.11 12.86
C VAL A 123 5.73 12.80 13.46
N TYR A 124 4.99 11.74 13.29
CA TYR A 124 5.36 10.42 13.79
C TYR A 124 6.66 9.92 13.17
N LEU A 125 6.86 10.17 11.88
CA LEU A 125 8.07 9.73 11.19
C LEU A 125 9.29 10.58 11.54
N LYS A 126 9.10 11.88 11.67
CA LYS A 126 10.17 12.86 11.99
C LYS A 126 11.48 12.52 11.27
N ASP A 127 12.56 12.37 12.04
CA ASP A 127 13.90 12.12 11.50
C ASP A 127 14.27 10.64 11.52
N ARG A 128 13.35 9.79 11.95
CA ARG A 128 13.67 8.37 12.16
C ARG A 128 13.77 7.59 10.85
N ASP A 129 12.97 7.97 9.87
CA ASP A 129 12.96 7.26 8.60
C ASP A 129 12.76 8.27 7.48
N ILE A 130 13.87 8.78 6.99
CA ILE A 130 13.87 9.79 5.94
C ILE A 130 13.27 9.23 4.65
N THR A 131 13.53 7.97 4.34
CA THR A 131 13.01 7.35 3.14
C THR A 131 11.49 7.28 3.17
N THR A 132 10.91 6.83 4.28
CA THR A 132 9.46 6.74 4.41
C THR A 132 8.83 8.13 4.39
N LYS A 133 9.45 9.09 5.02
CA LYS A 133 8.96 10.47 5.00
C LYS A 133 8.94 11.01 3.59
N ARG A 134 9.98 10.72 2.81
CA ARG A 134 10.04 11.14 1.40
C ARG A 134 8.94 10.47 0.59
N TRP A 135 8.68 9.19 0.84
CA TRP A 135 7.59 8.49 0.17
C TRP A 135 6.25 9.11 0.48
N LEU A 136 6.03 9.50 1.75
CA LEU A 136 4.79 10.17 2.13
C LEU A 136 4.63 11.49 1.39
N GLN A 137 5.70 12.29 1.33
CA GLN A 137 5.67 13.56 0.61
C GLN A 137 5.39 13.35 -0.87
N GLN A 138 6.00 12.34 -1.47
CA GLN A 138 5.78 12.02 -2.87
C GLN A 138 4.34 11.57 -3.11
N LEU A 139 3.79 10.77 -2.20
CA LEU A 139 2.41 10.32 -2.30
C LEU A 139 1.45 11.51 -2.29
N LEU A 140 1.61 12.40 -1.35
CA LEU A 140 0.75 13.58 -1.24
C LEU A 140 0.88 14.47 -2.48
N ALA A 141 2.09 14.68 -2.96
CA ALA A 141 2.32 15.48 -4.15
C ALA A 141 1.66 14.84 -5.38
N THR A 142 1.78 13.52 -5.49
CA THR A 142 1.21 12.80 -6.63
C THR A 142 -0.32 12.86 -6.60
N VAL A 143 -0.91 12.62 -5.44
CA VAL A 143 -2.37 12.57 -5.32
C VAL A 143 -2.99 13.95 -5.45
N GLU A 144 -2.41 14.95 -4.81
CA GLU A 144 -3.01 16.27 -4.75
C GLU A 144 -2.44 17.25 -5.79
N GLY A 145 -1.15 17.13 -6.06
CA GLY A 145 -0.47 18.03 -6.99
C GLY A 145 -0.89 17.85 -8.43
N ASN A 146 -1.39 16.66 -8.79
CA ASN A 146 -1.79 16.37 -10.16
C ASN A 146 -2.88 17.31 -10.67
N SER A 147 -3.74 17.79 -9.78
CA SER A 147 -4.79 18.72 -10.16
C SER A 147 -4.22 20.02 -10.69
N GLN A 148 -3.05 20.42 -10.19
CA GLN A 148 -2.43 21.67 -10.57
C GLN A 148 -1.64 21.56 -11.87
N GLN A 149 -1.14 20.36 -12.16
CA GLN A 149 -0.33 20.17 -13.35
C GLN A 149 -1.14 20.09 -14.64
N VAL A 150 -2.42 19.83 -14.50
CA VAL A 150 -3.32 19.76 -15.66
C VAL A 150 -3.58 21.15 -16.23
N ILE A 151 -3.29 22.14 -15.47
CA ILE A 151 -3.43 23.51 -15.92
C ILE A 151 -2.23 23.91 -16.77
#